data_85f96570ef9db417d556d7627530c343
#
_entry.id   85f96570ef9db417d556d7627530c343
#
_cell.length_a   1.000
_cell.length_b   1.000
_cell.length_c   1.000
_cell.angle_alpha   90.00
_cell.angle_beta   90.00
_cell.angle_gamma   90.00
#
_symmetry.space_group_name_H-M   'P 1'
#
loop_
_entity.id
_entity.type
_entity.pdbx_description
1 polymer ?
#
loop_
_entity_poly.entity_id
_entity_poly.type
_entity_poly.pdbx_seq_one_letter_code
_entity_poly.pdbx_strand_id
1 'polypeptide(L)'
;SGSEGPTGSALQFPESVGVPTEGLNRVGSGKHSTGIYSASFAFNSSSITTVYPVWYDSSDSEELFTGSAITVKPLETAAVYPIKDWVINITNLKTTYSTNEVATFRLYVRPKNWNPNLYTVAQTEIESTPIEKAYYKLDRVVDNFEVISYGTGSGNESYTQLSYDGSGNYFDLDMSMLQSGYSYQLTFLFNLVGEYSEQRAKFKFRVSDGD
;
A
#
# COMPACT_ATOMS: atom_id res chain seq x y z
N SER A 1 21.89 -3.36 30.49
CA SER A 1 21.78 -2.23 29.55
C SER A 1 22.04 -2.76 28.14
N GLY A 2 20.99 -3.15 27.44
CA GLY A 2 21.05 -3.48 26.03
C GLY A 2 21.37 -2.21 25.22
N SER A 3 22.28 -2.28 24.26
CA SER A 3 22.46 -1.18 23.32
C SER A 3 21.19 -1.11 22.47
N GLU A 4 20.55 0.03 22.47
CA GLU A 4 19.54 0.31 21.45
C GLU A 4 20.19 0.16 20.07
N GLY A 5 19.52 -0.57 19.19
CA GLY A 5 19.83 -0.50 17.76
C GLY A 5 19.66 0.92 17.24
N PRO A 6 20.12 1.25 16.03
CA PRO A 6 20.00 2.58 15.48
C PRO A 6 18.57 3.06 15.61
N THR A 7 18.42 4.31 16.00
CA THR A 7 17.17 4.99 16.35
C THR A 7 15.98 4.54 15.52
N GLY A 8 15.02 3.87 16.15
CA GLY A 8 13.79 3.41 15.53
C GLY A 8 13.73 1.96 15.08
N SER A 9 14.78 1.18 15.23
CA SER A 9 14.76 -0.25 14.92
C SER A 9 14.41 -1.08 16.15
N ALA A 10 13.42 -1.95 16.04
CA ALA A 10 13.11 -2.93 17.08
C ALA A 10 14.24 -3.96 17.17
N LEU A 11 14.63 -4.35 18.39
CA LEU A 11 15.56 -5.45 18.60
C LEU A 11 14.89 -6.77 18.20
N GLN A 12 15.59 -7.55 17.36
CA GLN A 12 15.12 -8.86 16.95
C GLN A 12 15.80 -9.94 17.81
N PHE A 13 15.00 -10.88 18.30
CA PHE A 13 15.47 -12.05 19.03
C PHE A 13 15.54 -13.23 18.07
N PRO A 14 16.73 -13.75 17.75
CA PRO A 14 16.85 -14.91 16.85
C PRO A 14 16.24 -16.17 17.49
N GLU A 15 15.73 -17.05 16.65
CA GLU A 15 15.08 -18.28 17.04
C GLU A 15 16.00 -19.24 17.85
N SER A 16 17.32 -19.12 17.62
CA SER A 16 18.33 -19.90 18.31
C SER A 16 18.66 -19.44 19.74
N VAL A 17 18.15 -18.30 20.15
CA VAL A 17 18.21 -17.89 21.55
C VAL A 17 17.14 -18.69 22.27
N GLY A 18 17.52 -19.91 22.67
CA GLY A 18 16.64 -20.80 23.45
C GLY A 18 16.07 -20.08 24.65
N VAL A 19 14.94 -20.56 25.16
CA VAL A 19 14.35 -20.07 26.39
C VAL A 19 15.48 -19.99 27.41
N PRO A 20 15.87 -18.79 27.84
CA PRO A 20 17.01 -18.68 28.71
C PRO A 20 16.64 -19.36 30.03
N THR A 21 17.31 -20.44 30.34
CA THR A 21 17.23 -21.01 31.68
C THR A 21 17.79 -20.04 32.71
N GLU A 22 18.57 -19.05 32.30
CA GLU A 22 19.16 -18.02 33.14
C GLU A 22 19.51 -16.71 32.41
N GLY A 23 19.04 -16.48 31.22
CA GLY A 23 19.40 -15.28 30.45
C GLY A 23 18.17 -14.49 30.11
N LEU A 24 18.00 -13.34 30.72
CA LEU A 24 17.01 -12.36 30.32
C LEU A 24 17.47 -11.72 29.00
N ASN A 25 16.64 -11.79 27.97
CA ASN A 25 16.87 -11.00 26.76
C ASN A 25 16.60 -9.53 27.11
N ARG A 26 17.67 -8.77 27.24
CA ARG A 26 17.60 -7.41 27.71
C ARG A 26 17.43 -6.43 26.55
N VAL A 27 16.45 -5.58 26.69
CA VAL A 27 16.18 -4.49 25.76
C VAL A 27 16.40 -3.18 26.49
N GLY A 28 17.20 -2.30 25.94
CA GLY A 28 17.36 -0.95 26.47
C GLY A 28 16.01 -0.22 26.41
N SER A 29 15.61 0.34 27.55
CA SER A 29 14.41 1.14 27.65
C SER A 29 14.76 2.63 27.71
N GLY A 30 13.96 3.47 27.08
CA GLY A 30 14.06 4.92 27.14
C GLY A 30 12.98 5.54 28.02
N LYS A 31 13.33 6.58 28.77
CA LYS A 31 12.36 7.41 29.48
C LYS A 31 11.61 8.24 28.45
N HIS A 32 10.33 8.00 28.29
CA HIS A 32 9.48 8.78 27.39
C HIS A 32 8.99 10.08 28.07
N SER A 33 8.55 9.99 29.31
CA SER A 33 8.15 11.11 30.14
C SER A 33 8.27 10.76 31.62
N THR A 34 7.92 11.66 32.53
CA THR A 34 7.97 11.38 33.97
C THR A 34 7.08 10.19 34.32
N GLY A 35 7.69 9.11 34.80
CA GLY A 35 6.99 7.88 35.19
C GLY A 35 6.60 6.98 34.01
N ILE A 36 6.95 7.33 32.74
CA ILE A 36 6.66 6.52 31.58
C ILE A 36 7.96 6.12 30.90
N TYR A 37 8.12 4.81 30.75
CA TYR A 37 9.26 4.18 30.07
C TYR A 37 8.75 3.34 28.91
N SER A 38 9.50 3.30 27.83
CA SER A 38 9.18 2.51 26.64
C SER A 38 10.37 1.68 26.18
N ALA A 39 10.10 0.48 25.70
CA ALA A 39 11.07 -0.37 25.07
C ALA A 39 10.44 -0.99 23.80
N SER A 40 11.20 -1.01 22.70
CA SER A 40 10.77 -1.59 21.44
C SER A 40 11.54 -2.88 21.18
N PHE A 41 10.84 -3.93 20.85
CA PHE A 41 11.44 -5.23 20.54
C PHE A 41 10.61 -5.99 19.49
N ALA A 42 11.24 -6.94 18.82
CA ALA A 42 10.58 -7.85 17.89
C ALA A 42 11.07 -9.27 18.10
N PHE A 43 10.20 -10.24 17.87
CA PHE A 43 10.55 -11.66 17.88
C PHE A 43 10.55 -12.17 16.44
N ASN A 44 11.56 -13.00 16.12
CA ASN A 44 11.60 -13.75 14.87
C ASN A 44 11.50 -15.27 15.11
N SER A 45 11.05 -15.67 16.29
CA SER A 45 10.84 -17.07 16.65
C SER A 45 9.36 -17.43 16.57
N SER A 46 9.05 -18.53 15.88
CA SER A 46 7.70 -19.09 15.81
C SER A 46 7.31 -19.89 17.05
N SER A 47 8.27 -20.23 17.91
CA SER A 47 8.06 -21.07 19.10
C SER A 47 7.64 -20.25 20.33
N ILE A 48 7.88 -18.95 20.35
CA ILE A 48 7.53 -18.07 21.47
C ILE A 48 6.08 -17.62 21.33
N THR A 49 5.21 -18.09 22.22
CA THR A 49 3.79 -17.75 22.23
C THR A 49 3.42 -16.73 23.31
N THR A 50 4.26 -16.59 24.33
CA THR A 50 3.99 -15.72 25.48
C THR A 50 5.29 -15.13 26.03
N VAL A 51 5.26 -13.87 26.38
CA VAL A 51 6.38 -13.16 27.01
C VAL A 51 5.90 -12.37 28.22
N TYR A 52 6.81 -12.14 29.17
CA TYR A 52 6.56 -11.34 30.36
C TYR A 52 7.54 -10.16 30.39
N PRO A 53 7.07 -8.92 30.42
CA PRO A 53 7.96 -7.78 30.59
C PRO A 53 8.42 -7.69 32.05
N VAL A 54 9.72 -7.75 32.26
CA VAL A 54 10.33 -7.56 33.56
C VAL A 54 11.22 -6.31 33.51
N TRP A 55 11.05 -5.43 34.44
CA TRP A 55 11.78 -4.16 34.51
C TRP A 55 12.76 -4.20 35.68
N TYR A 56 13.99 -3.87 35.36
CA TYR A 56 15.08 -3.81 36.32
C TYR A 56 15.59 -2.38 36.49
N ASP A 57 16.27 -2.14 37.60
CA ASP A 57 17.04 -0.92 37.78
C ASP A 57 18.21 -0.83 36.75
N SER A 58 18.86 0.31 36.65
CA SER A 58 19.96 0.52 35.70
C SER A 58 21.19 -0.36 35.96
N SER A 59 21.33 -0.93 37.15
CA SER A 59 22.42 -1.82 37.54
C SER A 59 22.07 -3.30 37.35
N ASP A 60 20.84 -3.61 36.93
CA ASP A 60 20.29 -4.95 36.82
C ASP A 60 20.33 -5.78 38.10
N SER A 61 20.40 -5.11 39.25
CA SER A 61 20.52 -5.74 40.54
C SER A 61 19.17 -5.99 41.23
N GLU A 62 18.17 -5.20 40.86
CA GLU A 62 16.87 -5.26 41.50
C GLU A 62 15.74 -5.25 40.49
N GLU A 63 14.83 -6.21 40.60
CA GLU A 63 13.60 -6.26 39.84
C GLU A 63 12.61 -5.23 40.40
N LEU A 64 12.22 -4.30 39.54
CA LEU A 64 11.30 -3.22 39.93
C LEU A 64 9.84 -3.61 39.64
N PHE A 65 9.60 -4.36 38.59
CA PHE A 65 8.24 -4.67 38.18
C PHE A 65 8.21 -5.83 37.19
N THR A 66 7.31 -6.77 37.40
CA THR A 66 6.94 -7.80 36.40
C THR A 66 5.52 -7.56 35.90
N GLY A 67 5.38 -7.36 34.60
CA GLY A 67 4.10 -7.13 33.98
C GLY A 67 3.33 -8.40 33.64
N SER A 68 2.10 -8.23 33.24
CA SER A 68 1.23 -9.33 32.80
C SER A 68 1.75 -10.00 31.52
N ALA A 69 1.35 -11.25 31.31
CA ALA A 69 1.66 -11.99 30.10
C ALA A 69 1.20 -11.25 28.84
N ILE A 70 2.10 -11.15 27.86
CA ILE A 70 1.81 -10.63 26.53
C ILE A 70 1.81 -11.82 25.57
N THR A 71 0.68 -12.07 24.92
CA THR A 71 0.58 -13.09 23.88
C THR A 71 1.27 -12.63 22.62
N VAL A 72 2.29 -13.36 22.17
CA VAL A 72 2.93 -13.13 20.89
C VAL A 72 2.07 -13.74 19.80
N LYS A 73 1.58 -12.92 18.90
CA LYS A 73 0.82 -13.39 17.74
C LYS A 73 1.80 -13.66 16.59
N PRO A 74 1.68 -14.80 15.91
CA PRO A 74 2.46 -15.03 14.70
C PRO A 74 2.10 -13.96 13.67
N LEU A 75 3.08 -13.57 12.87
CA LEU A 75 2.84 -12.70 11.74
C LEU A 75 2.02 -13.49 10.70
N GLU A 76 0.73 -13.24 10.68
CA GLU A 76 -0.12 -13.83 9.64
C GLU A 76 0.19 -13.16 8.31
N THR A 77 0.69 -13.94 7.36
CA THR A 77 1.05 -13.46 6.01
C THR A 77 -0.13 -12.78 5.31
N ALA A 78 -1.35 -13.24 5.59
CA ALA A 78 -2.57 -12.60 5.10
C ALA A 78 -2.86 -11.23 5.75
N ALA A 79 -2.33 -10.97 6.95
CA ALA A 79 -2.49 -9.68 7.63
C ALA A 79 -1.41 -8.66 7.23
N VAL A 80 -0.28 -9.15 6.70
CA VAL A 80 0.85 -8.29 6.28
C VAL A 80 0.60 -7.61 4.94
N TYR A 81 -0.23 -8.22 4.10
CA TYR A 81 -0.70 -7.63 2.87
C TYR A 81 -2.23 -7.49 2.93
N PRO A 82 -2.77 -6.54 3.68
CA PRO A 82 -4.13 -6.14 3.41
C PRO A 82 -4.12 -5.79 1.93
N ILE A 83 -4.95 -6.45 1.15
CA ILE A 83 -5.27 -5.99 -0.21
C ILE A 83 -5.61 -4.53 -0.01
N LYS A 84 -4.71 -3.64 -0.39
CA LYS A 84 -4.94 -2.23 -0.20
C LYS A 84 -6.09 -1.89 -1.13
N ASP A 85 -7.29 -1.82 -0.57
CA ASP A 85 -8.43 -1.30 -1.29
C ASP A 85 -8.11 0.15 -1.62
N TRP A 86 -8.11 0.45 -2.90
CA TRP A 86 -7.86 1.78 -3.40
C TRP A 86 -9.17 2.46 -3.79
N VAL A 87 -9.27 3.71 -3.50
CA VAL A 87 -10.26 4.59 -4.11
C VAL A 87 -9.59 5.19 -5.33
N ILE A 88 -10.17 4.94 -6.48
CA ILE A 88 -9.66 5.40 -7.77
C ILE A 88 -10.74 6.26 -8.42
N ASN A 89 -10.32 7.36 -9.01
CA ASN A 89 -11.18 8.18 -9.84
C ASN A 89 -10.39 8.71 -11.04
N ILE A 90 -11.06 8.93 -12.17
CA ILE A 90 -10.50 9.66 -13.31
C ILE A 90 -11.04 11.09 -13.21
N THR A 91 -10.16 12.03 -12.90
CA THR A 91 -10.56 13.41 -12.55
C THR A 91 -11.12 14.19 -13.74
N ASN A 92 -10.71 13.84 -14.96
CA ASN A 92 -11.07 14.53 -16.20
C ASN A 92 -11.86 13.63 -17.18
N LEU A 93 -12.56 12.62 -16.67
CA LEU A 93 -13.38 11.74 -17.50
C LEU A 93 -14.56 12.51 -18.11
N LYS A 94 -14.65 12.51 -19.43
CA LYS A 94 -15.83 12.96 -20.17
C LYS A 94 -16.78 11.79 -20.42
N THR A 95 -18.05 12.07 -20.61
CA THR A 95 -19.07 11.05 -20.93
C THR A 95 -18.93 10.57 -22.38
N THR A 96 -18.47 11.47 -23.28
CA THR A 96 -18.33 11.21 -24.71
C THR A 96 -17.02 11.82 -25.22
N TYR A 97 -16.36 11.10 -26.08
CA TYR A 97 -15.15 11.50 -26.81
C TYR A 97 -15.38 11.39 -28.31
N SER A 98 -14.70 12.23 -29.09
CA SER A 98 -14.71 12.14 -30.56
C SER A 98 -13.63 11.20 -31.04
N THR A 99 -13.86 10.48 -32.15
CA THR A 99 -12.85 9.67 -32.82
C THR A 99 -11.62 10.46 -33.28
N ASN A 100 -11.73 11.79 -33.40
CA ASN A 100 -10.65 12.64 -33.87
C ASN A 100 -9.77 13.23 -32.75
N GLU A 101 -9.98 12.82 -31.48
CA GLU A 101 -9.21 13.36 -30.36
C GLU A 101 -8.29 12.33 -29.71
N VAL A 102 -7.17 12.79 -29.20
CA VAL A 102 -6.33 12.06 -28.25
C VAL A 102 -6.69 12.56 -26.85
N ALA A 103 -7.17 11.70 -26.01
CA ALA A 103 -7.61 12.05 -24.65
C ALA A 103 -6.57 11.67 -23.63
N THR A 104 -6.14 12.63 -22.83
CA THR A 104 -5.31 12.38 -21.64
C THR A 104 -6.22 12.06 -20.46
N PHE A 105 -6.04 10.92 -19.83
CA PHE A 105 -6.74 10.52 -18.60
C PHE A 105 -5.83 10.72 -17.41
N ARG A 106 -6.34 11.39 -16.36
CA ARG A 106 -5.65 11.53 -15.09
C ARG A 106 -6.35 10.77 -13.98
N LEU A 107 -5.61 9.89 -13.30
CA LEU A 107 -6.10 9.11 -12.18
C LEU A 107 -5.77 9.80 -10.86
N TYR A 108 -6.78 9.90 -10.03
CA TYR A 108 -6.66 10.15 -8.61
C TYR A 108 -6.72 8.81 -7.88
N VAL A 109 -5.72 8.51 -7.06
CA VAL A 109 -5.61 7.25 -6.32
C VAL A 109 -5.29 7.55 -4.87
N ARG A 110 -6.03 6.93 -3.95
CA ARG A 110 -5.72 6.98 -2.52
C ARG A 110 -6.07 5.66 -1.81
N PRO A 111 -5.44 5.32 -0.69
CA PRO A 111 -5.89 4.19 0.12
C PRO A 111 -7.32 4.39 0.62
N LYS A 112 -8.14 3.34 0.62
CA LYS A 112 -9.54 3.40 1.07
C LYS A 112 -9.67 3.72 2.56
N ASN A 113 -8.73 3.24 3.37
CA ASN A 113 -8.66 3.48 4.80
C ASN A 113 -7.87 4.75 5.19
N TRP A 114 -7.67 5.66 4.22
CA TRP A 114 -7.03 6.93 4.48
C TRP A 114 -7.90 7.80 5.39
N ASN A 115 -7.33 8.23 6.52
CA ASN A 115 -7.96 9.16 7.43
C ASN A 115 -7.27 10.53 7.33
N PRO A 116 -8.00 11.60 7.00
CA PRO A 116 -7.42 12.94 7.00
C PRO A 116 -7.02 13.34 8.42
N ASN A 117 -5.83 13.90 8.55
CA ASN A 117 -5.42 14.55 9.78
C ASN A 117 -5.73 16.05 9.71
N LEU A 118 -5.49 16.77 10.81
CA LEU A 118 -5.79 18.22 10.90
C LEU A 118 -5.08 19.04 9.81
N TYR A 119 -3.89 18.61 9.39
CA TYR A 119 -3.09 19.28 8.36
C TYR A 119 -3.64 19.00 6.97
N THR A 120 -4.09 17.77 6.69
CA THR A 120 -4.68 17.41 5.38
C THR A 120 -6.06 18.04 5.17
N VAL A 121 -6.82 18.28 6.22
CA VAL A 121 -8.11 19.00 6.12
C VAL A 121 -7.91 20.48 5.76
N ALA A 122 -6.77 21.06 6.11
CA ALA A 122 -6.44 22.45 5.78
C ALA A 122 -5.89 22.63 4.34
N GLN A 123 -5.56 21.56 3.65
CA GLN A 123 -5.09 21.61 2.26
C GLN A 123 -6.27 21.69 1.29
N THR A 124 -6.14 22.57 0.30
CA THR A 124 -7.14 22.76 -0.78
C THR A 124 -7.13 21.61 -1.79
N GLU A 125 -6.01 20.89 -1.90
CA GLU A 125 -5.85 19.77 -2.82
C GLU A 125 -5.63 18.48 -2.05
N ILE A 126 -6.38 17.44 -2.42
CA ILE A 126 -6.23 16.11 -1.84
C ILE A 126 -5.08 15.42 -2.57
N GLU A 127 -4.07 15.02 -1.81
CA GLU A 127 -2.89 14.35 -2.33
C GLU A 127 -3.25 13.00 -2.97
N SER A 128 -2.84 12.83 -4.23
CA SER A 128 -2.93 11.55 -4.94
C SER A 128 -1.70 10.70 -4.66
N THR A 129 -1.88 9.41 -4.46
CA THR A 129 -0.77 8.46 -4.30
C THR A 129 -0.41 7.91 -5.68
N PRO A 130 0.74 8.27 -6.27
CA PRO A 130 1.14 7.71 -7.56
C PRO A 130 1.49 6.23 -7.42
N ILE A 131 1.09 5.43 -8.40
CA ILE A 131 1.39 4.00 -8.49
C ILE A 131 2.43 3.79 -9.60
N GLU A 132 3.63 3.38 -9.24
CA GLU A 132 4.75 3.24 -10.19
C GLU A 132 4.48 2.23 -11.31
N LYS A 133 3.82 1.14 -10.99
CA LYS A 133 3.48 0.07 -11.93
C LYS A 133 1.97 -0.09 -12.01
N ALA A 134 1.35 0.81 -12.75
CA ALA A 134 -0.08 0.78 -13.05
C ALA A 134 -0.28 0.55 -14.55
N TYR A 135 -1.30 -0.21 -14.89
CA TYR A 135 -1.64 -0.56 -16.26
C TYR A 135 -3.13 -0.37 -16.49
N TYR A 136 -3.53 -0.07 -17.72
CA TYR A 136 -4.94 0.00 -18.09
C TYR A 136 -5.33 -1.09 -19.08
N LYS A 137 -6.60 -1.44 -19.07
CA LYS A 137 -7.26 -2.29 -20.03
C LYS A 137 -8.51 -1.59 -20.54
N LEU A 138 -8.84 -1.80 -21.80
CA LEU A 138 -10.03 -1.24 -22.43
C LEU A 138 -10.90 -2.34 -22.98
N ASP A 139 -12.12 -2.43 -22.48
CA ASP A 139 -13.14 -3.37 -22.96
C ASP A 139 -14.30 -2.61 -23.64
N ARG A 140 -14.87 -3.16 -24.69
CA ARG A 140 -16.13 -2.69 -25.28
C ARG A 140 -17.30 -3.24 -24.46
N VAL A 141 -18.17 -2.36 -23.99
CA VAL A 141 -19.19 -2.71 -22.97
C VAL A 141 -20.26 -3.68 -23.49
N VAL A 142 -20.63 -3.59 -24.78
CA VAL A 142 -21.78 -4.33 -25.35
C VAL A 142 -21.54 -5.85 -25.42
N ASP A 143 -20.33 -6.26 -25.66
CA ASP A 143 -19.95 -7.66 -25.88
C ASP A 143 -18.77 -8.12 -25.01
N ASN A 144 -18.29 -7.24 -24.14
CA ASN A 144 -17.09 -7.45 -23.31
C ASN A 144 -15.84 -7.79 -24.14
N PHE A 145 -15.80 -7.32 -25.40
CA PHE A 145 -14.63 -7.51 -26.24
C PHE A 145 -13.46 -6.69 -25.72
N GLU A 146 -12.35 -7.38 -25.43
CA GLU A 146 -11.11 -6.74 -24.97
C GLU A 146 -10.45 -6.06 -26.17
N VAL A 147 -10.50 -4.73 -26.22
CA VAL A 147 -9.92 -3.90 -27.29
C VAL A 147 -8.43 -3.71 -27.07
N ILE A 148 -8.05 -3.44 -25.83
CA ILE A 148 -6.66 -3.28 -25.40
C ILE A 148 -6.47 -4.11 -24.14
N SER A 149 -5.59 -5.10 -24.20
CA SER A 149 -5.23 -5.95 -23.07
C SER A 149 -4.19 -5.28 -22.16
N TYR A 150 -4.03 -5.80 -20.94
CA TYR A 150 -2.93 -5.36 -20.08
C TYR A 150 -1.58 -5.72 -20.69
N GLY A 151 -0.77 -4.72 -20.98
CA GLY A 151 0.63 -4.89 -21.33
C GLY A 151 1.51 -4.71 -20.11
N THR A 152 1.87 -5.80 -19.42
CA THR A 152 2.63 -5.75 -18.15
C THR A 152 4.14 -5.80 -18.32
N GLY A 153 4.62 -5.83 -19.57
CA GLY A 153 6.05 -5.81 -19.88
C GLY A 153 6.76 -7.17 -19.83
N SER A 154 6.07 -8.26 -19.48
CA SER A 154 6.65 -9.61 -19.46
C SER A 154 7.02 -10.18 -20.83
N GLY A 155 6.75 -9.45 -21.91
CA GLY A 155 7.07 -9.83 -23.27
C GLY A 155 7.46 -8.63 -24.15
N ASN A 156 8.08 -7.59 -23.61
CA ASN A 156 8.31 -6.30 -24.26
C ASN A 156 7.03 -5.48 -24.54
N GLU A 157 5.91 -5.84 -23.94
CA GLU A 157 4.63 -5.17 -24.10
C GLU A 157 4.31 -4.31 -22.87
N SER A 158 4.86 -3.10 -22.82
CA SER A 158 4.58 -2.15 -21.74
C SER A 158 3.72 -0.96 -22.19
N TYR A 159 3.08 -1.07 -23.34
CA TYR A 159 2.32 0.02 -23.96
C TYR A 159 1.08 0.46 -23.18
N THR A 160 0.59 -0.34 -22.22
CA THR A 160 -0.53 0.04 -21.35
C THR A 160 -0.10 0.51 -19.95
N GLN A 161 1.19 0.63 -19.72
CA GLN A 161 1.70 1.19 -18.48
C GLN A 161 1.38 2.67 -18.41
N LEU A 162 0.86 3.11 -17.24
CA LEU A 162 0.61 4.51 -16.95
C LEU A 162 1.90 5.23 -16.60
N SER A 163 2.03 6.45 -17.06
CA SER A 163 2.99 7.41 -16.55
C SER A 163 2.52 7.96 -15.20
N TYR A 164 3.41 8.55 -14.42
CA TYR A 164 3.06 9.22 -13.16
C TYR A 164 3.90 10.46 -12.91
N ASP A 165 3.30 11.40 -12.22
CA ASP A 165 3.93 12.64 -11.74
C ASP A 165 3.49 12.94 -10.29
N GLY A 166 3.84 14.10 -9.75
CA GLY A 166 3.44 14.53 -8.41
C GLY A 166 1.93 14.66 -8.20
N SER A 167 1.15 14.73 -9.29
CA SER A 167 -0.32 14.82 -9.25
C SER A 167 -1.03 13.48 -9.42
N GLY A 168 -0.30 12.39 -9.65
CA GLY A 168 -0.84 11.05 -9.81
C GLY A 168 -0.47 10.38 -11.12
N ASN A 169 -1.20 9.33 -11.49
CA ASN A 169 -0.97 8.61 -12.72
C ASN A 169 -1.73 9.22 -13.90
N TYR A 170 -1.19 9.09 -15.11
CA TYR A 170 -1.84 9.53 -16.34
C TYR A 170 -1.43 8.69 -17.55
N PHE A 171 -2.24 8.74 -18.59
CA PHE A 171 -1.96 8.13 -19.89
C PHE A 171 -2.77 8.83 -20.98
N ASP A 172 -2.29 8.72 -22.20
CA ASP A 172 -2.97 9.21 -23.40
C ASP A 172 -3.60 8.01 -24.13
N LEU A 173 -4.82 8.20 -24.61
CA LEU A 173 -5.54 7.24 -25.43
C LEU A 173 -6.02 7.91 -26.70
N ASP A 174 -5.57 7.38 -27.82
CA ASP A 174 -6.01 7.82 -29.15
C ASP A 174 -7.39 7.21 -29.46
N MET A 175 -8.41 8.06 -29.54
CA MET A 175 -9.78 7.63 -29.80
C MET A 175 -10.00 7.16 -31.24
N SER A 176 -9.08 7.48 -32.17
CA SER A 176 -9.17 7.04 -33.57
C SER A 176 -9.08 5.53 -33.76
N MET A 177 -8.49 4.83 -32.79
CA MET A 177 -8.43 3.35 -32.77
C MET A 177 -9.74 2.71 -32.31
N LEU A 178 -10.70 3.49 -31.84
CA LEU A 178 -11.95 3.00 -31.26
C LEU A 178 -13.09 3.21 -32.26
N GLN A 179 -13.98 2.22 -32.30
CA GLN A 179 -15.16 2.29 -33.17
C GLN A 179 -16.20 3.25 -32.58
N SER A 180 -16.69 4.18 -33.39
CA SER A 180 -17.75 5.11 -33.00
C SER A 180 -19.07 4.40 -32.71
N GLY A 181 -19.92 5.06 -31.92
CA GLY A 181 -21.24 4.55 -31.57
C GLY A 181 -21.25 3.58 -30.38
N TYR A 182 -20.08 3.12 -29.93
CA TYR A 182 -19.97 2.18 -28.80
C TYR A 182 -19.55 2.85 -27.51
N SER A 183 -19.89 2.17 -26.41
CA SER A 183 -19.40 2.51 -25.08
C SER A 183 -18.25 1.59 -24.70
N TYR A 184 -17.24 2.17 -24.09
CA TYR A 184 -16.03 1.50 -23.62
C TYR A 184 -15.87 1.62 -22.12
N GLN A 185 -15.10 0.71 -21.55
CA GLN A 185 -14.86 0.63 -20.12
C GLN A 185 -13.36 0.47 -19.86
N LEU A 186 -12.83 1.40 -19.06
CA LEU A 186 -11.45 1.30 -18.54
C LEU A 186 -11.45 0.54 -17.22
N THR A 187 -10.47 -0.36 -17.09
CA THR A 187 -10.14 -1.09 -15.87
C THR A 187 -8.64 -0.96 -15.62
N PHE A 188 -8.23 -0.95 -14.36
CA PHE A 188 -6.84 -0.73 -13.98
C PHE A 188 -6.27 -1.94 -13.24
N LEU A 189 -5.00 -2.22 -13.48
CA LEU A 189 -4.21 -3.26 -12.83
C LEU A 189 -3.02 -2.60 -12.13
N PHE A 190 -2.88 -2.79 -10.84
CA PHE A 190 -1.76 -2.28 -10.06
C PHE A 190 -0.82 -3.42 -9.67
N ASN A 191 0.48 -3.20 -9.84
CA ASN A 191 1.50 -4.08 -9.32
C ASN A 191 2.06 -3.46 -8.03
N LEU A 192 1.77 -4.09 -6.92
CA LEU A 192 2.21 -3.66 -5.60
C LEU A 192 3.12 -4.75 -5.02
N VAL A 193 4.41 -4.40 -4.86
CA VAL A 193 5.41 -5.32 -4.27
C VAL A 193 5.50 -6.67 -5.02
N GLY A 194 5.31 -6.66 -6.34
CA GLY A 194 5.40 -7.85 -7.18
C GLY A 194 4.08 -8.60 -7.41
N GLU A 195 3.02 -8.24 -6.71
CA GLU A 195 1.69 -8.81 -6.93
C GLU A 195 0.82 -7.92 -7.81
N TYR A 196 0.16 -8.51 -8.78
CA TYR A 196 -0.78 -7.84 -9.65
C TYR A 196 -2.20 -7.90 -9.07
N SER A 197 -2.83 -6.75 -8.93
CA SER A 197 -4.20 -6.64 -8.42
C SER A 197 -5.06 -5.81 -9.37
N GLU A 198 -6.05 -6.44 -10.00
CA GLU A 198 -7.06 -5.74 -10.80
C GLU A 198 -7.99 -4.95 -9.88
N GLN A 199 -8.19 -3.70 -10.19
CA GLN A 199 -9.02 -2.80 -9.40
C GLN A 199 -10.49 -2.95 -9.76
N ARG A 200 -11.35 -2.86 -8.76
CA ARG A 200 -12.81 -3.05 -8.92
C ARG A 200 -13.50 -1.88 -9.60
N ALA A 201 -12.87 -0.70 -9.57
CA ALA A 201 -13.43 0.50 -10.18
C ALA A 201 -13.40 0.38 -11.71
N LYS A 202 -14.53 0.68 -12.34
CA LYS A 202 -14.71 0.62 -13.79
C LYS A 202 -15.24 1.96 -14.29
N PHE A 203 -14.57 2.52 -15.29
CA PHE A 203 -14.88 3.85 -15.83
C PHE A 203 -15.39 3.72 -17.26
N LYS A 204 -16.58 4.25 -17.49
CA LYS A 204 -17.23 4.11 -18.80
C LYS A 204 -17.30 5.45 -19.51
N PHE A 205 -17.08 5.41 -20.82
CA PHE A 205 -17.26 6.53 -21.74
C PHE A 205 -17.79 6.03 -23.08
N ARG A 206 -18.29 6.93 -23.88
CA ARG A 206 -18.78 6.64 -25.24
C ARG A 206 -17.88 7.33 -26.27
N VAL A 207 -17.72 6.68 -27.41
CA VAL A 207 -17.05 7.30 -28.58
C VAL A 207 -18.11 7.62 -29.63
N SER A 208 -18.06 8.84 -30.16
CA SER A 208 -18.91 9.30 -31.25
C SER A 208 -18.05 9.70 -32.43
N ASP A 209 -18.67 9.75 -33.62
CA ASP A 209 -18.01 10.31 -34.80
C ASP A 209 -17.62 11.76 -34.51
N GLY A 210 -16.44 12.14 -34.96
CA GLY A 210 -16.04 13.54 -34.99
C GLY A 210 -16.74 14.23 -36.13
N ASP A 211 -17.42 15.33 -35.85
CA ASP A 211 -17.92 16.25 -36.88
C ASP A 211 -16.78 16.93 -37.62
#